data_e65e8918f3c3fe87f9f8a4d2ef020e64
#
_entry.id   e65e8918f3c3fe87f9f8a4d2ef020e64
#
_cell.length_a   1.000
_cell.length_b   1.000
_cell.length_c   1.000
_cell.angle_alpha   90.00
_cell.angle_beta   90.00
_cell.angle_gamma   90.00
#
_symmetry.space_group_name_H-M   'P 1'
#
loop_
_entity.id
_entity.type
_entity.pdbx_description
1 polymer ?
#
loop_
_entity_poly.entity_id
_entity_poly.type
_entity_poly.pdbx_seq_one_letter_code
_entity_poly.pdbx_strand_id
1 'polypeptide(L)'
;LKFKGYVTQTTVLIFLSADTGEALVNSIIELQPDDFWAKPLVTKHVQERLRYTLEIKRILYNVYWAMDNKEFSKAIYYAERHLLNKKLAKYHPKIRRLKGEALLRLCEYQEAENFYKELLDIHKFSWVYLGYVKSLLKQGRIEEVNEMVEKLIKRPETRFAMHDMLAQFHIENEKYDLAYEEIKKAAALSPRNIDRNKKSWDLARLNHDHMGQYQATKNIAQHAKN
;
A
#
# COMPACT_ATOMS: atom_id res chain seq x y z
N LEU A 1 -10.56 -4.20 5.35
CA LEU A 1 -11.89 -3.61 5.15
C LEU A 1 -11.96 -2.85 3.81
N LYS A 2 -11.10 -1.88 3.56
CA LYS A 2 -11.04 -1.13 2.28
C LYS A 2 -10.75 -2.06 1.08
N PHE A 3 -9.78 -2.96 1.19
CA PHE A 3 -9.41 -3.89 0.11
C PHE A 3 -10.50 -4.90 -0.25
N LYS A 4 -11.42 -5.19 0.66
CA LYS A 4 -12.56 -6.10 0.41
C LYS A 4 -13.84 -5.38 -0.01
N GLY A 5 -13.78 -4.07 -0.25
CA GLY A 5 -14.93 -3.27 -0.66
C GLY A 5 -15.97 -3.00 0.44
N TYR A 6 -15.72 -3.41 1.69
CA TYR A 6 -16.64 -3.13 2.80
C TYR A 6 -16.58 -1.69 3.28
N VAL A 7 -15.45 -1.02 3.06
CA VAL A 7 -15.25 0.40 3.41
C VAL A 7 -14.70 1.13 2.21
N THR A 8 -15.44 2.12 1.74
CA THR A 8 -15.05 2.97 0.60
C THR A 8 -13.88 3.90 0.97
N GLN A 9 -13.16 4.38 -0.01
CA GLN A 9 -12.10 5.39 0.20
C GLN A 9 -12.67 6.74 0.61
N THR A 10 -13.93 7.00 0.27
CA THR A 10 -14.68 8.18 0.74
C THR A 10 -14.94 8.17 2.24
N THR A 11 -14.97 6.98 2.87
CA THR A 11 -15.12 6.85 4.33
C THR A 11 -13.81 7.15 5.06
N VAL A 12 -13.90 7.89 6.17
CA VAL A 12 -12.78 8.12 7.08
C VAL A 12 -12.56 6.89 7.96
N LEU A 13 -11.37 6.32 7.90
CA LEU A 13 -10.96 5.19 8.73
C LEU A 13 -9.81 5.61 9.64
N ILE A 14 -10.06 5.60 10.95
CA ILE A 14 -9.07 5.94 11.97
C ILE A 14 -8.89 4.75 12.89
N PHE A 15 -7.65 4.34 13.12
CA PHE A 15 -7.34 3.31 14.10
C PHE A 15 -6.94 3.93 15.43
N LEU A 16 -7.40 3.30 16.51
CA LEU A 16 -7.14 3.70 17.89
C LEU A 16 -6.51 2.52 18.63
N SER A 17 -5.34 2.69 19.22
CA SER A 17 -4.71 1.64 20.01
C SER A 17 -3.92 2.19 21.19
N ALA A 18 -3.86 1.43 22.29
CA ALA A 18 -2.88 1.62 23.35
C ALA A 18 -1.58 0.84 23.09
N ASP A 19 -1.64 -0.18 22.22
CA ASP A 19 -0.48 -0.96 21.80
C ASP A 19 0.25 -0.20 20.68
N THR A 20 1.56 0.01 20.85
CA THR A 20 2.47 0.62 19.86
C THR A 20 3.56 -0.36 19.43
N GLY A 21 3.36 -1.65 19.69
CA GLY A 21 4.32 -2.71 19.30
C GLY A 21 4.52 -2.78 17.79
N GLU A 22 5.71 -3.18 17.38
CA GLU A 22 6.14 -3.22 15.96
C GLU A 22 5.18 -4.01 15.06
N ALA A 23 4.69 -5.16 15.53
CA ALA A 23 3.77 -6.00 14.76
C ALA A 23 2.43 -5.30 14.46
N LEU A 24 1.92 -4.50 15.42
CA LEU A 24 0.70 -3.71 15.19
C LEU A 24 0.97 -2.54 14.26
N VAL A 25 2.08 -1.82 14.47
CA VAL A 25 2.47 -0.69 13.61
C VAL A 25 2.63 -1.17 12.16
N ASN A 26 3.29 -2.29 11.91
CA ASN A 26 3.40 -2.90 10.59
C ASN A 26 2.02 -3.21 9.98
N SER A 27 1.12 -3.80 10.76
CA SER A 27 -0.25 -4.08 10.30
C SER A 27 -1.03 -2.80 9.95
N ILE A 28 -0.84 -1.73 10.72
CA ILE A 28 -1.48 -0.42 10.47
C ILE A 28 -0.93 0.21 9.18
N ILE A 29 0.39 0.17 8.98
CA ILE A 29 1.03 0.66 7.75
C ILE A 29 0.46 -0.06 6.52
N GLU A 30 0.28 -1.38 6.61
CA GLU A 30 -0.31 -2.20 5.54
C GLU A 30 -1.77 -1.83 5.25
N LEU A 31 -2.57 -1.63 6.29
CA LEU A 31 -4.00 -1.31 6.15
C LEU A 31 -4.26 0.11 5.67
N GLN A 32 -3.25 0.99 5.73
CA GLN A 32 -3.28 2.37 5.27
C GLN A 32 -4.56 3.12 5.69
N PRO A 33 -4.85 3.25 7.01
CA PRO A 33 -5.95 4.07 7.47
C PRO A 33 -5.70 5.54 7.10
N ASP A 34 -6.73 6.35 7.24
CA ASP A 34 -6.58 7.79 7.05
C ASP A 34 -5.75 8.42 8.17
N ASP A 35 -5.85 7.85 9.38
CA ASP A 35 -5.05 8.25 10.53
C ASP A 35 -4.93 7.12 11.57
N PHE A 36 -3.92 7.24 12.45
CA PHE A 36 -3.71 6.37 13.60
C PHE A 36 -3.47 7.19 14.86
N TRP A 37 -4.19 6.88 15.93
CA TRP A 37 -4.09 7.58 17.20
C TRP A 37 -3.72 6.65 18.33
N ALA A 38 -2.58 6.90 18.96
CA ALA A 38 -2.15 6.17 20.14
C ALA A 38 -2.84 6.73 21.39
N LYS A 39 -3.28 5.84 22.29
CA LYS A 39 -3.78 6.24 23.61
C LYS A 39 -2.60 6.53 24.57
N PRO A 40 -2.74 7.49 25.52
CA PRO A 40 -3.94 8.29 25.84
C PRO A 40 -4.22 9.39 24.81
N LEU A 41 -5.51 9.69 24.59
CA LEU A 41 -5.93 10.70 23.62
C LEU A 41 -5.99 12.08 24.27
N VAL A 42 -5.42 13.07 23.61
CA VAL A 42 -5.54 14.48 23.98
C VAL A 42 -6.60 15.14 23.11
N THR A 43 -7.68 15.63 23.71
CA THR A 43 -8.87 16.15 23.01
C THR A 43 -8.51 17.17 21.92
N LYS A 44 -7.62 18.12 22.22
CA LYS A 44 -7.20 19.13 21.24
C LYS A 44 -6.57 18.52 20.00
N HIS A 45 -5.64 17.57 20.17
CA HIS A 45 -4.98 16.89 19.05
C HIS A 45 -5.97 16.05 18.22
N VAL A 46 -6.91 15.38 18.90
CA VAL A 46 -7.98 14.63 18.23
C VAL A 46 -8.83 15.54 17.36
N GLN A 47 -9.26 16.69 17.88
CA GLN A 47 -10.07 17.64 17.13
C GLN A 47 -9.34 18.21 15.92
N GLU A 48 -8.07 18.59 16.06
CA GLU A 48 -7.25 19.13 14.98
C GLU A 48 -7.03 18.11 13.87
N ARG A 49 -6.63 16.88 14.22
CA ARG A 49 -6.37 15.78 13.27
C ARG A 49 -7.65 15.32 12.57
N LEU A 50 -8.75 15.21 13.31
CA LEU A 50 -10.05 14.82 12.73
C LEU A 50 -10.53 15.89 11.74
N ARG A 51 -10.46 17.17 12.11
CA ARG A 51 -10.82 18.29 11.22
C ARG A 51 -10.02 18.23 9.92
N TYR A 52 -8.70 18.04 10.01
CA TYR A 52 -7.82 17.93 8.85
C TYR A 52 -8.20 16.72 7.97
N THR A 53 -8.46 15.56 8.58
CA THR A 53 -8.82 14.34 7.86
C THR A 53 -10.18 14.46 7.16
N LEU A 54 -11.16 15.08 7.83
CA LEU A 54 -12.48 15.34 7.23
C LEU A 54 -12.40 16.38 6.11
N GLU A 55 -11.61 17.44 6.28
CA GLU A 55 -11.39 18.47 5.26
C GLU A 55 -10.81 17.88 3.98
N ILE A 56 -9.75 17.06 4.09
CA ILE A 56 -9.12 16.45 2.93
C ILE A 56 -10.08 15.48 2.21
N LYS A 57 -10.86 14.70 2.97
CA LYS A 57 -11.88 13.80 2.39
C LYS A 57 -12.94 14.57 1.62
N ARG A 58 -13.41 15.70 2.15
CA ARG A 58 -14.39 16.55 1.51
C ARG A 58 -13.84 17.19 0.22
N ILE A 59 -12.62 17.72 0.28
CA ILE A 59 -11.98 18.36 -0.88
C ILE A 59 -11.75 17.35 -2.00
N LEU A 60 -11.25 16.16 -1.65
CA LEU A 60 -10.88 15.12 -2.61
C LEU A 60 -12.00 14.09 -2.86
N TYR A 61 -13.25 14.42 -2.46
CA TYR A 61 -14.37 13.49 -2.56
C TYR A 61 -14.51 12.88 -3.96
N ASN A 62 -14.48 13.69 -5.01
CA ASN A 62 -14.63 13.21 -6.39
C ASN A 62 -13.49 12.27 -6.81
N VAL A 63 -12.27 12.52 -6.33
CA VAL A 63 -11.13 11.62 -6.60
C VAL A 63 -11.35 10.27 -5.92
N TYR A 64 -11.70 10.27 -4.63
CA TYR A 64 -11.96 9.04 -3.88
C TYR A 64 -13.16 8.27 -4.44
N TRP A 65 -14.24 8.98 -4.77
CA TRP A 65 -15.43 8.36 -5.36
C TRP A 65 -15.10 7.68 -6.70
N ALA A 66 -14.34 8.35 -7.56
CA ALA A 66 -13.90 7.78 -8.84
C ALA A 66 -12.99 6.56 -8.63
N MET A 67 -12.09 6.59 -7.64
CA MET A 67 -11.27 5.43 -7.27
C MET A 67 -12.11 4.24 -6.79
N ASP A 68 -13.12 4.48 -5.96
CA ASP A 68 -14.03 3.44 -5.44
C ASP A 68 -14.86 2.78 -6.57
N ASN A 69 -15.28 3.58 -7.57
CA ASN A 69 -16.03 3.12 -8.73
C ASN A 69 -15.14 2.59 -9.87
N LYS A 70 -13.82 2.49 -9.65
CA LYS A 70 -12.83 2.05 -10.65
C LYS A 70 -12.78 2.94 -11.91
N GLU A 71 -13.26 4.17 -11.80
CA GLU A 71 -13.22 5.18 -12.87
C GLU A 71 -11.88 5.93 -12.83
N PHE A 72 -10.78 5.20 -13.02
CA PHE A 72 -9.42 5.71 -12.77
C PHE A 72 -9.06 6.92 -13.65
N SER A 73 -9.52 6.97 -14.90
CA SER A 73 -9.33 8.14 -15.77
C SER A 73 -9.98 9.40 -15.20
N LYS A 74 -11.19 9.27 -14.61
CA LYS A 74 -11.85 10.40 -13.92
C LYS A 74 -11.10 10.78 -12.64
N ALA A 75 -10.57 9.80 -11.90
CA ALA A 75 -9.77 10.08 -10.71
C ALA A 75 -8.51 10.90 -11.06
N ILE A 76 -7.82 10.55 -12.16
CA ILE A 76 -6.68 11.30 -12.68
C ILE A 76 -7.11 12.73 -13.04
N TYR A 77 -8.18 12.88 -13.82
CA TYR A 77 -8.70 14.18 -14.22
C TYR A 77 -9.01 15.09 -13.02
N TYR A 78 -9.73 14.59 -12.01
CA TYR A 78 -10.03 15.36 -10.80
C TYR A 78 -8.76 15.69 -10.00
N ALA A 79 -7.82 14.75 -9.88
CA ALA A 79 -6.56 14.99 -9.21
C ALA A 79 -5.76 16.13 -9.89
N GLU A 80 -5.67 16.14 -11.22
CA GLU A 80 -5.01 17.19 -11.99
C GLU A 80 -5.66 18.55 -11.80
N ARG A 81 -6.98 18.61 -11.82
CA ARG A 81 -7.73 19.85 -11.55
C ARG A 81 -7.41 20.40 -10.16
N HIS A 82 -7.31 19.53 -9.15
CA HIS A 82 -6.92 19.95 -7.80
C HIS A 82 -5.46 20.41 -7.72
N LEU A 83 -4.54 19.80 -8.47
CA LEU A 83 -3.12 20.19 -8.50
C LEU A 83 -2.92 21.58 -9.10
N LEU A 84 -3.80 22.03 -10.00
CA LEU A 84 -3.76 23.39 -10.54
C LEU A 84 -4.14 24.46 -9.51
N ASN A 85 -4.86 24.08 -8.44
CA ASN A 85 -5.31 25.01 -7.44
C ASN A 85 -4.23 25.24 -6.36
N LYS A 86 -3.55 26.38 -6.42
CA LYS A 86 -2.51 26.77 -5.45
C LYS A 86 -2.97 26.80 -4.01
N LYS A 87 -4.27 27.06 -3.74
CA LYS A 87 -4.83 27.05 -2.37
C LYS A 87 -4.81 25.65 -1.75
N LEU A 88 -4.72 24.61 -2.57
CA LEU A 88 -4.64 23.21 -2.14
C LEU A 88 -3.20 22.69 -2.01
N ALA A 89 -2.17 23.56 -2.08
CA ALA A 89 -0.76 23.15 -2.05
C ALA A 89 -0.41 22.23 -0.89
N LYS A 90 -0.98 22.46 0.30
CA LYS A 90 -0.78 21.60 1.49
C LYS A 90 -1.24 20.13 1.27
N TYR A 91 -2.14 19.89 0.32
CA TYR A 91 -2.69 18.56 0.00
C TYR A 91 -2.05 17.95 -1.27
N HIS A 92 -1.21 18.68 -2.00
CA HIS A 92 -0.59 18.20 -3.23
C HIS A 92 0.12 16.84 -3.08
N PRO A 93 0.85 16.55 -2.00
CA PRO A 93 1.45 15.22 -1.82
C PRO A 93 0.40 14.09 -1.83
N LYS A 94 -0.73 14.29 -1.16
CA LYS A 94 -1.83 13.31 -1.13
C LYS A 94 -2.51 13.17 -2.49
N ILE A 95 -2.73 14.29 -3.18
CA ILE A 95 -3.34 14.31 -4.52
C ILE A 95 -2.45 13.59 -5.53
N ARG A 96 -1.13 13.86 -5.51
CA ARG A 96 -0.14 13.18 -6.36
C ARG A 96 -0.11 11.68 -6.10
N ARG A 97 -0.20 11.26 -4.84
CA ARG A 97 -0.27 9.84 -4.48
C ARG A 97 -1.49 9.16 -5.10
N LEU A 98 -2.68 9.79 -5.00
CA LEU A 98 -3.91 9.26 -5.59
C LEU A 98 -3.83 9.21 -7.13
N LYS A 99 -3.25 10.25 -7.77
CA LYS A 99 -3.01 10.26 -9.22
C LYS A 99 -2.12 9.08 -9.64
N GLY A 100 -0.98 8.91 -8.98
CA GLY A 100 -0.06 7.81 -9.28
C GLY A 100 -0.68 6.43 -9.06
N GLU A 101 -1.48 6.26 -8.00
CA GLU A 101 -2.23 5.03 -7.78
C GLU A 101 -3.26 4.79 -8.90
N ALA A 102 -3.97 5.82 -9.35
CA ALA A 102 -4.93 5.72 -10.44
C ALA A 102 -4.25 5.33 -11.77
N LEU A 103 -3.09 5.90 -12.10
CA LEU A 103 -2.30 5.52 -13.28
C LEU A 103 -1.91 4.03 -13.24
N LEU A 104 -1.41 3.55 -12.11
CA LEU A 104 -1.07 2.13 -11.93
C LEU A 104 -2.30 1.20 -12.03
N ARG A 105 -3.47 1.65 -11.55
CA ARG A 105 -4.73 0.92 -11.64
C ARG A 105 -5.33 0.91 -13.05
N LEU A 106 -5.07 1.96 -13.81
CA LEU A 106 -5.45 2.07 -15.21
C LEU A 106 -4.53 1.26 -16.14
N CYS A 107 -3.45 0.68 -15.58
CA CYS A 107 -2.40 -0.03 -16.31
C CYS A 107 -1.58 0.85 -17.26
N GLU A 108 -1.64 2.17 -17.09
CA GLU A 108 -0.80 3.15 -17.81
C GLU A 108 0.59 3.19 -17.19
N TYR A 109 1.34 2.08 -17.34
CA TYR A 109 2.59 1.86 -16.60
C TYR A 109 3.71 2.81 -17.05
N GLN A 110 3.77 3.16 -18.33
CA GLN A 110 4.76 4.11 -18.84
C GLN A 110 4.48 5.53 -18.32
N GLU A 111 3.22 5.95 -18.30
CA GLU A 111 2.84 7.25 -17.73
C GLU A 111 3.08 7.28 -16.22
N ALA A 112 2.77 6.18 -15.52
CA ALA A 112 3.05 6.04 -14.09
C ALA A 112 4.56 6.15 -13.83
N GLU A 113 5.41 5.49 -14.61
CA GLU A 113 6.87 5.57 -14.50
C GLU A 113 7.35 7.02 -14.64
N ASN A 114 6.96 7.71 -15.72
CA ASN A 114 7.34 9.10 -15.95
C ASN A 114 6.90 9.99 -14.78
N PHE A 115 5.66 9.85 -14.34
CA PHE A 115 5.10 10.59 -13.23
C PHE A 115 5.87 10.37 -11.91
N TYR A 116 6.16 9.12 -11.56
CA TYR A 116 6.91 8.82 -10.34
C TYR A 116 8.38 9.24 -10.45
N LYS A 117 8.99 9.12 -11.62
CA LYS A 117 10.37 9.56 -11.88
C LYS A 117 10.53 11.07 -11.64
N GLU A 118 9.63 11.89 -12.15
CA GLU A 118 9.60 13.32 -11.86
C GLU A 118 9.45 13.61 -10.36
N LEU A 119 8.67 12.81 -9.64
CA LEU A 119 8.48 12.99 -8.21
C LEU A 119 9.68 12.57 -7.37
N LEU A 120 10.54 11.65 -7.83
CA LEU A 120 11.76 11.24 -7.12
C LEU A 120 12.72 12.41 -6.91
N ASP A 121 12.76 13.37 -7.86
CA ASP A 121 13.60 14.56 -7.78
C ASP A 121 13.06 15.59 -6.76
N ILE A 122 11.74 15.56 -6.50
CA ILE A 122 11.06 16.55 -5.65
C ILE A 122 10.82 16.01 -4.24
N HIS A 123 10.48 14.72 -4.11
CA HIS A 123 9.99 14.10 -2.89
C HIS A 123 10.68 12.78 -2.55
N LYS A 124 11.17 12.65 -1.32
CA LYS A 124 11.76 11.41 -0.79
C LYS A 124 10.76 10.54 -0.02
N PHE A 125 9.48 10.57 -0.40
CA PHE A 125 8.46 9.76 0.25
C PHE A 125 8.52 8.29 -0.20
N SER A 126 8.37 7.37 0.73
CA SER A 126 8.40 5.91 0.47
C SER A 126 7.41 5.49 -0.63
N TRP A 127 6.21 6.08 -0.69
CA TRP A 127 5.21 5.77 -1.71
C TRP A 127 5.63 6.16 -3.13
N VAL A 128 6.54 7.16 -3.30
CA VAL A 128 7.06 7.55 -4.63
C VAL A 128 7.99 6.46 -5.14
N TYR A 129 8.93 6.01 -4.31
CA TYR A 129 9.84 4.90 -4.66
C TYR A 129 9.08 3.61 -4.96
N LEU A 130 8.10 3.26 -4.10
CA LEU A 130 7.27 2.08 -4.30
C LEU A 130 6.45 2.16 -5.60
N GLY A 131 5.90 3.32 -5.91
CA GLY A 131 5.16 3.55 -7.15
C GLY A 131 6.04 3.43 -8.39
N TYR A 132 7.25 4.00 -8.35
CA TYR A 132 8.23 3.90 -9.43
C TYR A 132 8.66 2.45 -9.67
N VAL A 133 9.09 1.75 -8.62
CA VAL A 133 9.46 0.33 -8.72
C VAL A 133 8.30 -0.50 -9.27
N LYS A 134 7.08 -0.27 -8.78
CA LYS A 134 5.90 -0.99 -9.24
C LYS A 134 5.62 -0.77 -10.73
N SER A 135 5.80 0.47 -11.23
CA SER A 135 5.60 0.77 -12.66
C SER A 135 6.59 0.01 -13.54
N LEU A 136 7.86 -0.11 -13.12
CA LEU A 136 8.89 -0.86 -13.86
C LEU A 136 8.70 -2.38 -13.77
N LEU A 137 8.35 -2.91 -12.60
CA LEU A 137 8.04 -4.33 -12.44
C LEU A 137 6.85 -4.75 -13.33
N LYS A 138 5.82 -3.90 -13.44
CA LYS A 138 4.67 -4.15 -14.31
C LYS A 138 5.01 -4.11 -15.82
N GLN A 139 6.14 -3.54 -16.17
CA GLN A 139 6.71 -3.54 -17.53
C GLN A 139 7.75 -4.66 -17.72
N GLY A 140 7.96 -5.54 -16.72
CA GLY A 140 8.95 -6.62 -16.78
C GLY A 140 10.40 -6.17 -16.57
N ARG A 141 10.64 -4.90 -16.25
CA ARG A 141 11.98 -4.26 -16.20
C ARG A 141 12.60 -4.36 -14.81
N ILE A 142 12.72 -5.57 -14.25
CA ILE A 142 13.24 -5.80 -12.90
C ILE A 142 14.73 -5.39 -12.78
N GLU A 143 15.52 -5.58 -13.81
CA GLU A 143 16.96 -5.30 -13.79
C GLU A 143 17.26 -3.81 -13.49
N GLU A 144 16.38 -2.91 -13.93
CA GLU A 144 16.55 -1.48 -13.76
C GLU A 144 16.26 -1.00 -12.33
N VAL A 145 15.62 -1.83 -11.51
CA VAL A 145 15.22 -1.46 -10.14
C VAL A 145 15.94 -2.25 -9.05
N ASN A 146 16.80 -3.21 -9.39
CA ASN A 146 17.46 -4.09 -8.42
C ASN A 146 18.13 -3.32 -7.27
N GLU A 147 18.95 -2.31 -7.56
CA GLU A 147 19.60 -1.51 -6.51
C GLU A 147 18.59 -0.75 -5.63
N MET A 148 17.51 -0.24 -6.22
CA MET A 148 16.47 0.47 -5.48
C MET A 148 15.67 -0.50 -4.60
N VAL A 149 15.35 -1.69 -5.11
CA VAL A 149 14.70 -2.77 -4.37
C VAL A 149 15.50 -3.13 -3.12
N GLU A 150 16.80 -3.34 -3.25
CA GLU A 150 17.69 -3.65 -2.12
C GLU A 150 17.68 -2.55 -1.05
N LYS A 151 17.68 -1.27 -1.48
CA LYS A 151 17.60 -0.13 -0.57
C LYS A 151 16.25 -0.06 0.15
N LEU A 152 15.15 -0.36 -0.56
CA LEU A 152 13.80 -0.32 -0.01
C LEU A 152 13.49 -1.50 0.93
N ILE A 153 14.06 -2.67 0.68
CA ILE A 153 13.95 -3.83 1.58
C ILE A 153 14.62 -3.56 2.93
N LYS A 154 15.69 -2.76 2.97
CA LYS A 154 16.37 -2.39 4.21
C LYS A 154 15.57 -1.41 5.08
N ARG A 155 14.59 -0.70 4.52
CA ARG A 155 13.76 0.27 5.24
C ARG A 155 12.52 -0.41 5.86
N PRO A 156 12.29 -0.27 7.18
CA PRO A 156 11.15 -0.90 7.86
C PRO A 156 9.80 -0.59 7.20
N GLU A 157 9.58 0.66 6.78
CA GLU A 157 8.31 1.15 6.24
C GLU A 157 8.00 0.65 4.81
N THR A 158 8.99 0.11 4.08
CA THR A 158 8.81 -0.37 2.70
C THR A 158 9.06 -1.86 2.52
N ARG A 159 9.75 -2.49 3.49
CA ARG A 159 10.26 -3.85 3.40
C ARG A 159 9.20 -4.87 2.99
N PHE A 160 8.09 -4.95 3.71
CA PHE A 160 7.05 -5.93 3.40
C PHE A 160 6.33 -5.62 2.07
N ALA A 161 6.13 -4.33 1.75
CA ALA A 161 5.53 -3.94 0.47
C ALA A 161 6.44 -4.32 -0.72
N MET A 162 7.76 -4.24 -0.55
CA MET A 162 8.71 -4.70 -1.56
C MET A 162 8.65 -6.21 -1.76
N HIS A 163 8.67 -6.99 -0.68
CA HIS A 163 8.54 -8.44 -0.78
C HIS A 163 7.21 -8.86 -1.42
N ASP A 164 6.10 -8.21 -1.08
CA ASP A 164 4.80 -8.47 -1.72
C ASP A 164 4.82 -8.14 -3.22
N MET A 165 5.48 -7.04 -3.63
CA MET A 165 5.60 -6.67 -5.04
C MET A 165 6.48 -7.63 -5.82
N LEU A 166 7.62 -8.06 -5.25
CA LEU A 166 8.49 -9.05 -5.87
C LEU A 166 7.80 -10.41 -6.01
N ALA A 167 7.09 -10.84 -4.96
CA ALA A 167 6.32 -12.07 -5.02
C ALA A 167 5.26 -12.01 -6.14
N GLN A 168 4.55 -10.87 -6.25
CA GLN A 168 3.56 -10.71 -7.31
C GLN A 168 4.19 -10.71 -8.70
N PHE A 169 5.35 -10.04 -8.86
CA PHE A 169 6.11 -10.07 -10.11
C PHE A 169 6.54 -11.50 -10.50
N HIS A 170 7.03 -12.27 -9.54
CA HIS A 170 7.41 -13.65 -9.79
C HIS A 170 6.22 -14.56 -10.10
N ILE A 171 5.06 -14.36 -9.46
CA ILE A 171 3.82 -15.07 -9.81
C ILE A 171 3.41 -14.78 -11.24
N GLU A 172 3.43 -13.51 -11.66
CA GLU A 172 3.07 -13.08 -13.02
C GLU A 172 4.03 -13.64 -14.09
N ASN A 173 5.25 -14.02 -13.70
CA ASN A 173 6.25 -14.66 -14.54
C ASN A 173 6.36 -16.18 -14.30
N GLU A 174 5.39 -16.79 -13.62
CA GLU A 174 5.30 -18.23 -13.33
C GLU A 174 6.49 -18.81 -12.54
N LYS A 175 7.28 -17.94 -11.87
CA LYS A 175 8.43 -18.31 -11.01
C LYS A 175 7.96 -18.52 -9.57
N TYR A 176 7.18 -19.58 -9.34
CA TYR A 176 6.49 -19.81 -8.06
C TYR A 176 7.41 -20.08 -6.88
N ASP A 177 8.58 -20.65 -7.12
CA ASP A 177 9.65 -20.87 -6.14
C ASP A 177 10.17 -19.53 -5.60
N LEU A 178 10.54 -18.60 -6.49
CA LEU A 178 10.98 -17.25 -6.10
C LEU A 178 9.86 -16.45 -5.45
N ALA A 179 8.64 -16.57 -5.96
CA ALA A 179 7.47 -15.93 -5.35
C ALA A 179 7.26 -16.41 -3.90
N TYR A 180 7.44 -17.71 -3.67
CA TYR A 180 7.29 -18.29 -2.33
C TYR A 180 8.36 -17.78 -1.37
N GLU A 181 9.61 -17.69 -1.79
CA GLU A 181 10.69 -17.12 -0.95
C GLU A 181 10.37 -15.67 -0.54
N GLU A 182 9.87 -14.85 -1.44
CA GLU A 182 9.50 -13.47 -1.13
C GLU A 182 8.29 -13.38 -0.20
N ILE A 183 7.25 -14.19 -0.42
CA ILE A 183 6.07 -14.22 0.46
C ILE A 183 6.41 -14.70 1.88
N LYS A 184 7.32 -15.67 2.03
CA LYS A 184 7.79 -16.12 3.35
C LYS A 184 8.42 -14.96 4.13
N LYS A 185 9.29 -14.19 3.49
CA LYS A 185 9.93 -13.00 4.10
C LYS A 185 8.86 -11.97 4.53
N ALA A 186 7.91 -11.66 3.66
CA ALA A 186 6.83 -10.73 3.98
C ALA A 186 5.92 -11.23 5.11
N ALA A 187 5.58 -12.53 5.13
CA ALA A 187 4.76 -13.14 6.19
C ALA A 187 5.47 -13.16 7.55
N ALA A 188 6.78 -13.36 7.55
CA ALA A 188 7.58 -13.29 8.79
C ALA A 188 7.58 -11.89 9.40
N LEU A 189 7.60 -10.84 8.57
CA LEU A 189 7.56 -9.44 9.02
C LEU A 189 6.17 -9.01 9.54
N SER A 190 5.09 -9.58 8.99
CA SER A 190 3.72 -9.25 9.37
C SER A 190 2.85 -10.51 9.37
N PRO A 191 2.97 -11.36 10.40
CA PRO A 191 2.26 -12.64 10.48
C PRO A 191 0.75 -12.49 10.65
N ARG A 192 0.26 -11.32 11.05
CA ARG A 192 -1.17 -11.03 11.22
C ARG A 192 -1.92 -10.81 9.90
N ASN A 193 -1.22 -10.65 8.78
CA ASN A 193 -1.85 -10.43 7.47
C ASN A 193 -2.41 -11.75 6.92
N ILE A 194 -3.72 -11.93 7.07
CA ILE A 194 -4.42 -13.15 6.67
C ILE A 194 -4.32 -13.40 5.15
N ASP A 195 -4.47 -12.35 4.34
CA ASP A 195 -4.45 -12.51 2.88
C ASP A 195 -3.04 -12.90 2.38
N ARG A 196 -1.99 -12.40 3.03
CA ARG A 196 -0.60 -12.84 2.76
C ARG A 196 -0.38 -14.30 3.20
N ASN A 197 -0.87 -14.69 4.37
CA ASN A 197 -0.77 -16.07 4.82
C ASN A 197 -1.52 -17.04 3.90
N LYS A 198 -2.68 -16.64 3.32
CA LYS A 198 -3.37 -17.44 2.29
C LYS A 198 -2.50 -17.61 1.05
N LYS A 199 -1.91 -16.52 0.53
CA LYS A 199 -0.96 -16.60 -0.61
C LYS A 199 0.24 -17.49 -0.27
N SER A 200 0.79 -17.37 0.95
CA SER A 200 1.88 -18.22 1.43
C SER A 200 1.49 -19.69 1.43
N TRP A 201 0.27 -20.01 1.86
CA TRP A 201 -0.26 -21.38 1.83
C TRP A 201 -0.38 -21.91 0.40
N ASP A 202 -0.95 -21.12 -0.52
CA ASP A 202 -1.10 -21.51 -1.93
C ASP A 202 0.27 -21.77 -2.58
N LEU A 203 1.24 -20.87 -2.36
CA LEU A 203 2.59 -21.02 -2.89
C LEU A 203 3.36 -22.18 -2.24
N ALA A 204 3.19 -22.40 -0.92
CA ALA A 204 3.75 -23.56 -0.24
C ALA A 204 3.23 -24.87 -0.83
N ARG A 205 1.93 -24.93 -1.19
CA ARG A 205 1.33 -26.09 -1.85
C ARG A 205 1.94 -26.35 -3.22
N LEU A 206 2.13 -25.30 -4.03
CA LEU A 206 2.77 -25.41 -5.35
C LEU A 206 4.24 -25.89 -5.26
N ASN A 207 4.92 -25.54 -4.16
CA ASN A 207 6.32 -25.91 -3.89
C ASN A 207 6.45 -27.20 -3.04
N HIS A 208 5.35 -27.94 -2.80
CA HIS A 208 5.32 -29.15 -1.98
C HIS A 208 5.87 -29.00 -0.56
N ASP A 209 5.83 -27.76 0.02
CA ASP A 209 6.24 -27.46 1.38
C ASP A 209 5.09 -27.62 2.37
N HIS A 210 4.93 -28.83 2.93
CA HIS A 210 3.89 -29.12 3.92
C HIS A 210 4.05 -28.34 5.23
N MET A 211 5.30 -28.08 5.65
CA MET A 211 5.54 -27.29 6.86
C MET A 211 5.18 -25.82 6.66
N GLY A 212 5.45 -25.28 5.47
CA GLY A 212 5.00 -23.93 5.08
C GLY A 212 3.48 -23.81 5.07
N GLN A 213 2.76 -24.81 4.55
CA GLN A 213 1.27 -24.85 4.61
C GLN A 213 0.78 -24.87 6.06
N TYR A 214 1.37 -25.70 6.90
CA TYR A 214 1.04 -25.76 8.34
C TYR A 214 1.26 -24.41 9.02
N GLN A 215 2.42 -23.79 8.82
CA GLN A 215 2.74 -22.48 9.43
C GLN A 215 1.78 -21.39 8.97
N ALA A 216 1.47 -21.32 7.69
CA ALA A 216 0.51 -20.36 7.14
C ALA A 216 -0.89 -20.55 7.75
N THR A 217 -1.36 -21.81 7.85
CA THR A 217 -2.64 -22.14 8.49
C THR A 217 -2.66 -21.76 9.96
N LYS A 218 -1.57 -22.04 10.68
CA LYS A 218 -1.42 -21.67 12.10
C LYS A 218 -1.54 -20.16 12.29
N ASN A 219 -0.85 -19.37 11.48
CA ASN A 219 -0.92 -17.90 11.49
C ASN A 219 -2.36 -17.42 11.23
N ILE A 220 -3.04 -18.00 10.23
CA ILE A 220 -4.44 -17.66 9.93
C ILE A 220 -5.32 -17.96 11.14
N ALA A 221 -5.21 -19.16 11.74
CA ALA A 221 -6.03 -19.57 12.87
C ALA A 221 -5.81 -18.69 14.10
N GLN A 222 -4.57 -18.28 14.37
CA GLN A 222 -4.22 -17.41 15.49
C GLN A 222 -4.77 -15.98 15.35
N HIS A 223 -4.87 -15.46 14.13
CA HIS A 223 -5.20 -14.07 13.90
C HIS A 223 -6.58 -13.83 13.26
N ALA A 224 -7.29 -14.88 12.84
CA ALA A 224 -8.64 -14.77 12.28
C ALA A 224 -9.75 -14.55 13.34
N LYS A 225 -9.43 -14.74 14.60
CA LYS A 225 -10.41 -14.66 15.71
C LYS A 225 -10.52 -13.28 16.37
N ASN A 226 -9.78 -12.30 15.88
CA ASN A 226 -9.77 -10.94 16.47
C ASN A 226 -10.37 -9.92 15.50
#